data_9ee89f7b53bf9e5295fc6b821008568e
#
_entry.id   9ee89f7b53bf9e5295fc6b821008568e
#
_cell.length_a   1.000
_cell.length_b   1.000
_cell.length_c   1.000
_cell.angle_alpha   90.00
_cell.angle_beta   90.00
_cell.angle_gamma   90.00
#
_symmetry.space_group_name_H-M   'P 1'
#
loop_
_entity.id
_entity.type
_entity.pdbx_description
1 polymer ?
#
loop_
_entity_poly.entity_id
_entity_poly.type
_entity_poly.pdbx_seq_one_letter_code
_entity_poly.pdbx_strand_id
1 'polypeptide(L)'
;MGKNAAYAAQYAEEAKEQMRMYGIPASVILAQAILESSNGQSQLSRECNNHFGIKATASWLKNGGEYGVYTDDRPNEKFCKYKSVGDSYEHHSQFLKQNKRYAQCFTLSPDDYKGWTKGIERAGYATGGGYAASLQRIIEANGLDKYDSEVMAEMRAEGRSFGVENNPRREMPAAHVPQSAGYSFPVEREEFLFITSPFGNRQDPMDATKQQMHKGIDI
;
A
#
# COMPACT_ATOMS: atom_id res chain seq x y z
N MET A 1 19.91 4.75 -14.16
CA MET A 1 18.66 4.14 -13.64
C MET A 1 17.77 5.26 -13.14
N GLY A 2 16.51 5.32 -13.56
CA GLY A 2 15.57 6.35 -13.09
C GLY A 2 15.19 6.13 -11.61
N LYS A 3 14.74 7.17 -10.90
CA LYS A 3 14.38 7.07 -9.48
C LYS A 3 13.33 5.99 -9.20
N ASN A 4 12.30 5.87 -10.04
CA ASN A 4 11.27 4.85 -9.90
C ASN A 4 11.84 3.43 -10.03
N ALA A 5 12.69 3.21 -11.01
CA ALA A 5 13.32 1.91 -11.24
C ALA A 5 14.29 1.53 -10.10
N ALA A 6 15.00 2.53 -9.53
CA ALA A 6 15.87 2.30 -8.37
C ALA A 6 15.05 1.92 -7.13
N TYR A 7 13.97 2.66 -6.85
CA TYR A 7 13.05 2.33 -5.77
C TYR A 7 12.45 0.93 -5.94
N ALA A 8 11.93 0.63 -7.14
CA ALA A 8 11.33 -0.67 -7.41
C ALA A 8 12.34 -1.82 -7.22
N ALA A 9 13.58 -1.67 -7.68
CA ALA A 9 14.61 -2.68 -7.47
C ALA A 9 14.94 -2.89 -5.98
N GLN A 10 14.93 -1.81 -5.19
CA GLN A 10 15.20 -1.88 -3.75
C GLN A 10 14.11 -2.64 -2.98
N TYR A 11 12.84 -2.47 -3.36
CA TYR A 11 11.69 -3.03 -2.64
C TYR A 11 10.93 -4.10 -3.42
N ALA A 12 11.59 -4.67 -4.45
CA ALA A 12 10.97 -5.71 -5.27
C ALA A 12 10.56 -6.95 -4.45
N GLU A 13 11.40 -7.39 -3.51
CA GLU A 13 11.11 -8.59 -2.74
C GLU A 13 9.98 -8.38 -1.75
N GLU A 14 9.87 -7.22 -1.13
CA GLU A 14 8.73 -6.84 -0.29
C GLU A 14 7.42 -6.93 -1.08
N ALA A 15 7.39 -6.36 -2.29
CA ALA A 15 6.20 -6.38 -3.13
C ALA A 15 5.87 -7.81 -3.64
N LYS A 16 6.87 -8.58 -4.05
CA LYS A 16 6.71 -9.97 -4.48
C LYS A 16 6.19 -10.85 -3.34
N GLU A 17 6.67 -10.63 -2.11
CA GLU A 17 6.18 -11.32 -0.94
C GLU A 17 4.68 -11.02 -0.72
N GLN A 18 4.28 -9.76 -0.82
CA GLN A 18 2.87 -9.40 -0.69
C GLN A 18 2.01 -10.01 -1.81
N MET A 19 2.54 -10.10 -3.03
CA MET A 19 1.86 -10.80 -4.11
C MET A 19 1.67 -12.29 -3.79
N ARG A 20 2.71 -12.99 -3.30
CA ARG A 20 2.62 -14.41 -2.89
C ARG A 20 1.55 -14.62 -1.81
N MET A 21 1.51 -13.70 -0.83
CA MET A 21 0.63 -13.81 0.34
C MET A 21 -0.82 -13.43 0.04
N TYR A 22 -1.03 -12.40 -0.76
CA TYR A 22 -2.36 -11.79 -0.91
C TYR A 22 -2.91 -11.85 -2.33
N GLY A 23 -2.08 -12.17 -3.32
CA GLY A 23 -2.48 -12.18 -4.73
C GLY A 23 -2.67 -10.78 -5.32
N ILE A 24 -2.09 -9.76 -4.71
CA ILE A 24 -2.07 -8.39 -5.23
C ILE A 24 -0.86 -8.26 -6.14
N PRO A 25 -0.97 -7.76 -7.41
CA PRO A 25 0.18 -7.63 -8.29
C PRO A 25 1.32 -6.85 -7.63
N ALA A 26 2.53 -7.39 -7.65
CA ALA A 26 3.72 -6.72 -7.12
C ALA A 26 3.97 -5.38 -7.81
N SER A 27 3.69 -5.31 -9.12
CA SER A 27 3.77 -4.09 -9.91
C SER A 27 2.84 -2.99 -9.40
N VAL A 28 1.62 -3.35 -9.00
CA VAL A 28 0.62 -2.40 -8.46
C VAL A 28 1.08 -1.89 -7.10
N ILE A 29 1.52 -2.77 -6.21
CA ILE A 29 2.03 -2.39 -4.89
C ILE A 29 3.22 -1.42 -5.02
N LEU A 30 4.19 -1.75 -5.89
CA LEU A 30 5.34 -0.89 -6.15
C LEU A 30 4.93 0.47 -6.72
N ALA A 31 4.01 0.49 -7.69
CA ALA A 31 3.55 1.74 -8.30
C ALA A 31 2.84 2.64 -7.27
N GLN A 32 2.01 2.07 -6.40
CA GLN A 32 1.40 2.80 -5.29
C GLN A 32 2.46 3.34 -4.33
N ALA A 33 3.39 2.50 -3.88
CA ALA A 33 4.46 2.92 -2.97
C ALA A 33 5.34 4.03 -3.58
N ILE A 34 5.72 3.93 -4.85
CA ILE A 34 6.46 4.97 -5.59
C ILE A 34 5.71 6.30 -5.56
N LEU A 35 4.43 6.25 -5.87
CA LEU A 35 3.59 7.44 -6.00
C LEU A 35 3.35 8.10 -4.63
N GLU A 36 2.93 7.31 -3.63
CA GLU A 36 2.54 7.80 -2.31
C GLU A 36 3.74 8.27 -1.47
N SER A 37 4.91 7.65 -1.62
CA SER A 37 6.11 8.00 -0.86
C SER A 37 7.10 8.93 -1.58
N SER A 38 6.80 9.35 -2.82
CA SER A 38 7.79 10.03 -3.67
C SER A 38 9.10 9.25 -3.79
N ASN A 39 9.00 7.95 -4.13
CA ASN A 39 10.16 7.04 -4.18
C ASN A 39 10.87 6.89 -2.82
N GLY A 40 10.13 6.85 -1.72
CA GLY A 40 10.69 6.74 -0.37
C GLY A 40 11.38 8.04 0.11
N GLN A 41 11.16 9.17 -0.59
CA GLN A 41 11.80 10.44 -0.24
C GLN A 41 10.90 11.37 0.57
N SER A 42 9.62 11.03 0.75
CA SER A 42 8.74 11.80 1.63
C SER A 42 9.25 11.75 3.08
N GLN A 43 8.97 12.78 3.86
CA GLN A 43 9.36 12.82 5.27
C GLN A 43 8.72 11.63 6.02
N LEU A 44 7.45 11.35 5.75
CA LEU A 44 6.71 10.24 6.36
C LEU A 44 7.37 8.88 6.07
N SER A 45 7.78 8.62 4.82
CA SER A 45 8.44 7.35 4.48
C SER A 45 9.80 7.19 5.16
N ARG A 46 10.57 8.28 5.31
CA ARG A 46 11.91 8.23 5.94
C ARG A 46 11.86 8.11 7.45
N GLU A 47 10.91 8.79 8.11
CA GLU A 47 10.84 8.85 9.57
C GLU A 47 9.94 7.77 10.18
N CYS A 48 8.93 7.32 9.42
CA CYS A 48 7.93 6.38 9.89
C CYS A 48 7.90 5.04 9.12
N ASN A 49 8.78 4.83 8.13
CA ASN A 49 8.73 3.69 7.21
C ASN A 49 7.35 3.53 6.53
N ASN A 50 6.55 4.59 6.48
CA ASN A 50 5.19 4.58 5.94
C ASN A 50 5.23 5.00 4.48
N HIS A 51 5.24 4.02 3.59
CA HIS A 51 5.36 4.22 2.14
C HIS A 51 4.03 4.40 1.42
N PHE A 52 2.90 4.26 2.12
CA PHE A 52 1.56 4.34 1.54
C PHE A 52 0.70 5.46 2.13
N GLY A 53 1.24 6.24 3.06
CA GLY A 53 0.51 7.33 3.68
C GLY A 53 -0.66 6.88 4.56
N ILE A 54 -0.57 5.72 5.20
CA ILE A 54 -1.65 5.17 6.02
C ILE A 54 -1.75 5.95 7.32
N LYS A 55 -2.94 6.53 7.58
CA LYS A 55 -3.23 7.28 8.81
C LYS A 55 -3.43 6.33 9.99
N ALA A 56 -3.00 6.77 11.18
CA ALA A 56 -3.18 6.03 12.42
C ALA A 56 -4.61 6.23 12.94
N THR A 57 -5.39 5.15 12.90
CA THR A 57 -6.78 5.13 13.38
C THR A 57 -6.86 4.97 14.90
N ALA A 58 -8.06 5.19 15.46
CA ALA A 58 -8.31 4.94 16.88
C ALA A 58 -7.97 3.50 17.27
N SER A 59 -8.30 2.52 16.41
CA SER A 59 -7.98 1.11 16.63
C SER A 59 -6.48 0.84 16.61
N TRP A 60 -5.74 1.44 15.66
CA TRP A 60 -4.27 1.37 15.62
C TRP A 60 -3.64 1.83 16.94
N LEU A 61 -4.08 2.98 17.44
CA LEU A 61 -3.57 3.57 18.68
C LEU A 61 -3.95 2.74 19.91
N LYS A 62 -5.19 2.25 19.97
CA LYS A 62 -5.67 1.39 21.05
C LYS A 62 -4.87 0.09 21.16
N ASN A 63 -4.39 -0.43 20.03
CA ASN A 63 -3.57 -1.62 19.96
C ASN A 63 -2.06 -1.36 20.18
N GLY A 64 -1.68 -0.16 20.61
CA GLY A 64 -0.30 0.19 20.90
C GLY A 64 0.55 0.54 19.67
N GLY A 65 -0.09 0.81 18.53
CA GLY A 65 0.60 1.22 17.31
C GLY A 65 1.28 2.58 17.47
N GLU A 66 2.52 2.68 17.00
CA GLU A 66 3.27 3.94 16.98
C GLU A 66 2.79 4.84 15.85
N TYR A 67 2.98 6.16 15.99
CA TYR A 67 2.59 7.14 14.99
C TYR A 67 3.57 8.31 14.91
N GLY A 68 3.60 8.94 13.73
CA GLY A 68 4.18 10.27 13.52
C GLY A 68 3.07 11.29 13.32
N VAL A 69 3.37 12.56 13.58
CA VAL A 69 2.42 13.68 13.41
C VAL A 69 2.91 14.56 12.27
N TYR A 70 2.06 14.75 11.28
CA TYR A 70 2.37 15.55 10.09
C TYR A 70 1.17 16.41 9.70
N THR A 71 1.43 17.45 8.92
CA THR A 71 0.35 18.24 8.29
C THR A 71 0.13 17.68 6.88
N ASP A 72 -1.08 17.25 6.61
CA ASP A 72 -1.55 16.82 5.29
C ASP A 72 -2.82 17.58 4.94
N ASP A 73 -4.01 17.00 4.98
CA ASP A 73 -5.27 17.71 4.78
C ASP A 73 -5.62 18.63 5.93
N ARG A 74 -5.20 18.24 7.12
CA ARG A 74 -5.39 18.98 8.36
C ARG A 74 -4.06 19.06 9.11
N PRO A 75 -3.89 20.08 9.97
CA PRO A 75 -2.74 20.13 10.85
C PRO A 75 -2.79 18.99 11.89
N ASN A 76 -1.61 18.48 12.25
CA ASN A 76 -1.43 17.49 13.33
C ASN A 76 -2.14 16.14 13.08
N GLU A 77 -2.17 15.66 11.86
CA GLU A 77 -2.69 14.34 11.55
C GLU A 77 -1.68 13.23 11.95
N LYS A 78 -2.23 12.13 12.47
CA LYS A 78 -1.43 10.99 12.90
C LYS A 78 -1.33 9.96 11.78
N PHE A 79 -0.11 9.55 11.47
CA PHE A 79 0.17 8.51 10.49
C PHE A 79 0.84 7.33 11.17
N CYS A 80 0.53 6.11 10.73
CA CYS A 80 1.16 4.90 11.22
C CYS A 80 2.69 4.97 11.09
N LYS A 81 3.39 4.56 12.14
CA LYS A 81 4.83 4.40 12.14
C LYS A 81 5.17 2.93 12.29
N TYR A 82 5.96 2.43 11.36
CA TYR A 82 6.33 1.03 11.27
C TYR A 82 7.79 0.80 11.69
N LYS A 83 8.08 -0.42 12.14
CA LYS A 83 9.45 -0.83 12.49
C LYS A 83 10.31 -1.03 11.25
N SER A 84 9.70 -1.46 10.15
CA SER A 84 10.36 -1.67 8.86
C SER A 84 9.48 -1.20 7.70
N VAL A 85 10.07 -1.05 6.52
CA VAL A 85 9.33 -0.78 5.30
C VAL A 85 8.43 -1.97 4.94
N GLY A 86 8.91 -3.21 5.16
CA GLY A 86 8.13 -4.43 4.94
C GLY A 86 6.82 -4.44 5.73
N ASP A 87 6.83 -3.93 6.97
CA ASP A 87 5.60 -3.84 7.77
C ASP A 87 4.57 -2.89 7.14
N SER A 88 5.02 -1.81 6.49
CA SER A 88 4.09 -0.91 5.78
C SER A 88 3.51 -1.55 4.53
N TYR A 89 4.29 -2.38 3.82
CA TYR A 89 3.83 -3.16 2.67
C TYR A 89 2.80 -4.21 3.09
N GLU A 90 3.07 -4.92 4.18
CA GLU A 90 2.13 -5.90 4.70
C GLU A 90 0.83 -5.24 5.17
N HIS A 91 0.90 -4.15 5.94
CA HIS A 91 -0.28 -3.43 6.40
C HIS A 91 -1.12 -2.89 5.23
N HIS A 92 -0.48 -2.35 4.18
CA HIS A 92 -1.17 -1.93 2.97
C HIS A 92 -1.89 -3.10 2.28
N SER A 93 -1.26 -4.26 2.18
CA SER A 93 -1.88 -5.45 1.58
C SER A 93 -3.06 -5.96 2.42
N GLN A 94 -2.92 -5.98 3.73
CA GLN A 94 -4.01 -6.30 4.66
C GLN A 94 -5.17 -5.31 4.51
N PHE A 95 -4.87 -4.03 4.42
CA PHE A 95 -5.85 -2.97 4.18
C PHE A 95 -6.69 -3.23 2.93
N LEU A 96 -6.06 -3.55 1.80
CA LEU A 96 -6.79 -3.87 0.59
C LEU A 96 -7.60 -5.17 0.74
N LYS A 97 -7.03 -6.21 1.37
CA LYS A 97 -7.67 -7.51 1.51
C LYS A 97 -8.89 -7.50 2.42
N GLN A 98 -8.82 -6.75 3.52
CA GLN A 98 -9.85 -6.75 4.54
C GLN A 98 -11.01 -5.79 4.23
N ASN A 99 -10.75 -4.76 3.43
CA ASN A 99 -11.77 -3.78 3.10
C ASN A 99 -12.65 -4.26 1.93
N LYS A 100 -13.92 -4.50 2.22
CA LYS A 100 -14.91 -5.04 1.28
C LYS A 100 -15.01 -4.29 -0.05
N ARG A 101 -14.72 -2.97 -0.09
CA ARG A 101 -14.81 -2.20 -1.32
C ARG A 101 -13.81 -2.67 -2.38
N TYR A 102 -12.68 -3.27 -1.98
CA TYR A 102 -11.69 -3.83 -2.89
C TYR A 102 -11.92 -5.31 -3.22
N ALA A 103 -12.95 -5.95 -2.68
CA ALA A 103 -13.19 -7.39 -2.86
C ALA A 103 -13.22 -7.82 -4.33
N GLN A 104 -13.74 -6.97 -5.22
CA GLN A 104 -13.77 -7.24 -6.66
C GLN A 104 -12.38 -7.32 -7.28
N CYS A 105 -11.39 -6.61 -6.75
CA CYS A 105 -10.02 -6.71 -7.24
C CYS A 105 -9.46 -8.12 -7.04
N PHE A 106 -9.81 -8.78 -5.96
CA PHE A 106 -9.35 -10.12 -5.63
C PHE A 106 -10.00 -11.25 -6.45
N THR A 107 -10.91 -10.92 -7.36
CA THR A 107 -11.43 -11.85 -8.38
C THR A 107 -10.62 -11.80 -9.68
N LEU A 108 -9.72 -10.84 -9.81
CA LEU A 108 -8.85 -10.66 -10.97
C LEU A 108 -7.61 -11.56 -10.85
N SER A 109 -6.99 -11.86 -12.00
CA SER A 109 -5.69 -12.52 -12.00
C SER A 109 -4.64 -11.66 -11.28
N PRO A 110 -3.74 -12.27 -10.48
CA PRO A 110 -2.67 -11.55 -9.79
C PRO A 110 -1.65 -10.86 -10.72
N ASP A 111 -1.69 -11.10 -12.01
CA ASP A 111 -0.87 -10.44 -13.03
C ASP A 111 -1.67 -9.45 -13.90
N ASP A 112 -2.97 -9.27 -13.66
CA ASP A 112 -3.80 -8.27 -14.34
C ASP A 112 -3.69 -6.89 -13.68
N TYR A 113 -2.50 -6.27 -13.75
CA TYR A 113 -2.29 -4.96 -13.15
C TYR A 113 -3.23 -3.89 -13.70
N LYS A 114 -3.69 -4.02 -14.97
CA LYS A 114 -4.64 -3.06 -15.57
C LYS A 114 -6.03 -3.15 -14.95
N GLY A 115 -6.50 -4.36 -14.74
CA GLY A 115 -7.75 -4.60 -14.02
C GLY A 115 -7.66 -4.13 -12.57
N TRP A 116 -6.56 -4.47 -11.89
CA TRP A 116 -6.32 -4.09 -10.50
C TRP A 116 -6.30 -2.58 -10.29
N THR A 117 -5.53 -1.84 -11.08
CA THR A 117 -5.44 -0.36 -10.94
C THR A 117 -6.78 0.32 -11.17
N LYS A 118 -7.55 -0.13 -12.17
CA LYS A 118 -8.93 0.36 -12.41
C LYS A 118 -9.88 -0.02 -11.28
N GLY A 119 -9.74 -1.23 -10.73
CA GLY A 119 -10.53 -1.70 -9.60
C GLY A 119 -10.30 -0.86 -8.35
N ILE A 120 -9.03 -0.59 -8.02
CA ILE A 120 -8.62 0.24 -6.89
C ILE A 120 -9.15 1.67 -7.03
N GLU A 121 -9.05 2.26 -8.23
CA GLU A 121 -9.59 3.60 -8.49
C GLU A 121 -11.12 3.63 -8.35
N ARG A 122 -11.84 2.66 -8.94
CA ARG A 122 -13.31 2.56 -8.81
C ARG A 122 -13.76 2.33 -7.37
N ALA A 123 -12.97 1.64 -6.58
CA ALA A 123 -13.22 1.43 -5.16
C ALA A 123 -12.96 2.69 -4.31
N GLY A 124 -12.46 3.76 -4.92
CA GLY A 124 -12.23 5.03 -4.25
C GLY A 124 -10.98 5.07 -3.38
N TYR A 125 -9.90 4.41 -3.82
CA TYR A 125 -8.59 4.53 -3.14
C TYR A 125 -8.08 5.96 -3.17
N ALA A 126 -8.36 6.67 -4.27
CA ALA A 126 -8.11 8.09 -4.42
C ALA A 126 -9.33 8.76 -5.03
N THR A 127 -9.71 9.93 -4.54
CA THR A 127 -10.95 10.62 -4.96
C THR A 127 -10.79 11.46 -6.22
N GLY A 128 -9.54 11.73 -6.67
CA GLY A 128 -9.25 12.38 -7.95
C GLY A 128 -9.22 11.37 -9.10
N GLY A 129 -9.80 11.70 -10.25
CA GLY A 129 -9.70 10.84 -11.44
C GLY A 129 -8.26 10.71 -11.93
N GLY A 130 -7.96 9.60 -12.62
CA GLY A 130 -6.64 9.37 -13.24
C GLY A 130 -5.63 8.64 -12.36
N TYR A 131 -6.03 8.14 -11.20
CA TYR A 131 -5.16 7.35 -10.33
C TYR A 131 -4.68 6.08 -11.03
N ALA A 132 -5.61 5.31 -11.63
CA ALA A 132 -5.27 4.11 -12.40
C ALA A 132 -4.30 4.42 -13.54
N ALA A 133 -4.53 5.49 -14.30
CA ALA A 133 -3.63 5.91 -15.38
C ALA A 133 -2.24 6.29 -14.87
N SER A 134 -2.15 6.93 -13.71
CA SER A 134 -0.87 7.27 -13.08
C SER A 134 -0.09 6.03 -12.66
N LEU A 135 -0.74 5.05 -12.04
CA LEU A 135 -0.14 3.77 -11.67
C LEU A 135 0.32 2.99 -12.91
N GLN A 136 -0.55 2.86 -13.93
CA GLN A 136 -0.20 2.16 -15.17
C GLN A 136 1.00 2.78 -15.87
N ARG A 137 1.08 4.12 -15.92
CA ARG A 137 2.25 4.82 -16.46
C ARG A 137 3.53 4.50 -15.70
N ILE A 138 3.48 4.43 -14.36
CA ILE A 138 4.64 4.05 -13.54
C ILE A 138 5.04 2.60 -13.84
N ILE A 139 4.09 1.69 -13.91
CA ILE A 139 4.33 0.28 -14.19
C ILE A 139 4.98 0.12 -15.56
N GLU A 140 4.36 0.66 -16.61
CA GLU A 140 4.79 0.51 -18.00
C GLU A 140 6.13 1.20 -18.27
N ALA A 141 6.33 2.41 -17.77
CA ALA A 141 7.58 3.16 -17.97
C ALA A 141 8.80 2.53 -17.28
N ASN A 142 8.59 1.67 -16.29
CA ASN A 142 9.67 1.04 -15.54
C ASN A 142 9.68 -0.50 -15.66
N GLY A 143 8.78 -1.08 -16.46
CA GLY A 143 8.68 -2.52 -16.68
C GLY A 143 8.45 -3.29 -15.37
N LEU A 144 7.56 -2.79 -14.50
CA LEU A 144 7.35 -3.40 -13.18
C LEU A 144 6.53 -4.70 -13.25
N ASP A 145 5.76 -4.91 -14.31
CA ASP A 145 5.00 -6.13 -14.60
C ASP A 145 5.87 -7.40 -14.71
N LYS A 146 7.17 -7.23 -14.92
CA LYS A 146 8.14 -8.34 -14.83
C LYS A 146 8.10 -9.03 -13.46
N TYR A 147 7.92 -8.27 -12.37
CA TYR A 147 7.87 -8.85 -11.03
C TYR A 147 6.61 -9.70 -10.82
N ASP A 148 5.49 -9.32 -11.44
CA ASP A 148 4.28 -10.13 -11.45
C ASP A 148 4.54 -11.45 -12.18
N SER A 149 5.16 -11.36 -13.36
CA SER A 149 5.51 -12.53 -14.19
C SER A 149 6.48 -13.48 -13.47
N GLU A 150 7.46 -12.95 -12.75
CA GLU A 150 8.41 -13.73 -11.94
C GLU A 150 7.69 -14.53 -10.86
N VAL A 151 6.80 -13.86 -10.07
CA VAL A 151 6.03 -14.53 -9.01
C VAL A 151 5.05 -15.55 -9.59
N MET A 152 4.38 -15.24 -10.72
CA MET A 152 3.49 -16.19 -11.39
C MET A 152 4.24 -17.46 -11.86
N ALA A 153 5.44 -17.30 -12.39
CA ALA A 153 6.28 -18.43 -12.82
C ALA A 153 6.73 -19.27 -11.62
N GLU A 154 7.19 -18.62 -10.55
CA GLU A 154 7.61 -19.26 -9.30
C GLU A 154 6.47 -20.09 -8.68
N MET A 155 5.30 -19.46 -8.46
CA MET A 155 4.13 -20.12 -7.87
C MET A 155 3.67 -21.33 -8.70
N ARG A 156 3.72 -21.20 -10.05
CA ARG A 156 3.38 -22.31 -10.95
C ARG A 156 4.38 -23.45 -10.87
N ALA A 157 5.68 -23.14 -10.84
CA ALA A 157 6.73 -24.15 -10.76
C ALA A 157 6.68 -24.93 -9.44
N GLU A 158 6.29 -24.27 -8.35
CA GLU A 158 6.16 -24.87 -7.02
C GLU A 158 4.79 -25.50 -6.76
N GLY A 159 3.84 -25.40 -7.70
CA GLY A 159 2.48 -25.90 -7.52
C GLY A 159 1.70 -25.20 -6.39
N ARG A 160 2.08 -23.96 -6.07
CA ARG A 160 1.51 -23.17 -4.97
C ARG A 160 0.38 -22.27 -5.45
N SER A 161 -0.55 -22.01 -4.56
CA SER A 161 -1.63 -21.04 -4.74
C SER A 161 -1.32 -19.75 -3.98
N PHE A 162 -1.85 -18.63 -4.46
CA PHE A 162 -1.74 -17.36 -3.75
C PHE A 162 -2.56 -17.41 -2.45
N GLY A 163 -2.01 -16.91 -1.35
CA GLY A 163 -2.68 -16.81 -0.07
C GLY A 163 -1.74 -16.97 1.13
N VAL A 164 -2.17 -16.44 2.26
CA VAL A 164 -1.39 -16.41 3.51
C VAL A 164 -1.02 -17.81 4.01
N GLU A 165 -1.86 -18.81 3.74
CA GLU A 165 -1.68 -20.18 4.22
C GLU A 165 -0.49 -20.89 3.57
N ASN A 166 -0.03 -20.44 2.42
CA ASN A 166 1.01 -21.07 1.63
C ASN A 166 2.37 -20.34 1.71
N ASN A 167 2.57 -19.45 2.69
CA ASN A 167 3.83 -18.72 2.83
C ASN A 167 4.87 -19.51 3.66
N PRO A 168 5.92 -20.06 3.04
CA PRO A 168 6.95 -20.83 3.74
C PRO A 168 7.79 -20.00 4.73
N ARG A 169 7.81 -18.66 4.60
CA ARG A 169 8.56 -17.79 5.52
C ARG A 169 7.87 -17.62 6.88
N ARG A 170 6.61 -18.04 7.04
CA ARG A 170 5.94 -18.07 8.35
C ARG A 170 6.42 -19.19 9.27
N GLU A 171 7.21 -20.14 8.80
CA GLU A 171 7.83 -21.18 9.63
C GLU A 171 9.12 -20.74 10.32
N MET A 172 9.54 -19.48 10.22
CA MET A 172 10.64 -19.00 11.04
C MET A 172 10.24 -18.92 12.51
N PRO A 173 11.10 -19.39 13.44
CA PRO A 173 10.71 -19.58 14.83
C PRO A 173 10.23 -18.28 15.44
N ALA A 174 9.15 -18.38 16.17
CA ALA A 174 8.51 -17.31 16.91
C ALA A 174 9.51 -16.60 17.85
N ALA A 175 10.20 -15.60 17.31
CA ALA A 175 10.77 -14.57 18.14
C ALA A 175 9.61 -13.70 18.62
N HIS A 176 8.96 -14.16 19.70
CA HIS A 176 8.06 -13.40 20.57
C HIS A 176 7.14 -12.40 19.83
N VAL A 177 6.20 -12.95 19.07
CA VAL A 177 4.96 -12.22 18.80
C VAL A 177 4.18 -12.33 20.12
N PRO A 178 3.81 -11.24 20.79
CA PRO A 178 2.85 -11.35 21.88
C PRO A 178 1.62 -12.05 21.31
N GLN A 179 1.13 -13.09 21.97
CA GLN A 179 -0.15 -13.69 21.65
C GLN A 179 -1.26 -12.67 21.92
N SER A 180 -1.41 -11.72 21.02
CA SER A 180 -2.65 -11.01 20.87
C SER A 180 -3.44 -11.76 19.82
N ALA A 181 -4.52 -12.33 20.24
CA ALA A 181 -5.51 -12.96 19.39
C ALA A 181 -5.75 -12.12 18.13
N GLY A 182 -5.48 -12.72 16.97
CA GLY A 182 -5.85 -12.20 15.68
C GLY A 182 -5.40 -10.76 15.44
N TYR A 183 -4.59 -10.54 14.43
CA TYR A 183 -4.42 -9.19 13.86
C TYR A 183 -5.80 -8.67 13.47
N SER A 184 -6.44 -7.94 14.36
CA SER A 184 -7.60 -7.17 13.99
C SER A 184 -7.09 -5.96 13.22
N PHE A 185 -7.62 -5.76 12.04
CA PHE A 185 -7.41 -4.58 11.25
C PHE A 185 -7.60 -3.34 12.14
N PRO A 186 -6.70 -2.35 12.12
CA PRO A 186 -6.73 -1.23 13.07
C PRO A 186 -7.92 -0.29 12.90
N VAL A 187 -8.82 -0.58 11.97
CA VAL A 187 -10.05 0.19 11.74
C VAL A 187 -11.25 -0.71 11.99
N GLU A 188 -12.11 -0.32 12.90
CA GLU A 188 -13.41 -0.95 13.03
C GLU A 188 -14.20 -0.74 11.74
N ARG A 189 -14.96 -1.78 11.31
CA ARG A 189 -15.66 -1.82 10.02
C ARG A 189 -16.56 -0.61 9.76
N GLU A 190 -17.02 0.04 10.84
CA GLU A 190 -17.94 1.16 10.84
C GLU A 190 -17.24 2.52 10.75
N GLU A 191 -15.94 2.58 11.10
CA GLU A 191 -15.14 3.81 11.04
C GLU A 191 -14.51 4.04 9.66
N PHE A 192 -14.55 3.01 8.79
CA PHE A 192 -13.93 3.05 7.48
C PHE A 192 -14.91 3.57 6.41
N LEU A 193 -15.28 4.84 6.52
CA LEU A 193 -16.34 5.35 5.66
C LEU A 193 -15.86 5.97 4.34
N PHE A 194 -14.74 6.67 4.32
CA PHE A 194 -14.29 7.39 3.11
C PHE A 194 -12.78 7.65 3.10
N ILE A 195 -12.20 7.68 1.89
CA ILE A 195 -10.99 8.45 1.62
C ILE A 195 -11.44 9.90 1.48
N THR A 196 -10.99 10.76 2.39
CA THR A 196 -11.50 12.12 2.51
C THR A 196 -10.75 13.12 1.65
N SER A 197 -9.60 12.74 1.12
CA SER A 197 -8.74 13.62 0.33
C SER A 197 -8.53 13.11 -1.09
N PRO A 198 -8.67 13.96 -2.10
CA PRO A 198 -8.39 13.60 -3.48
C PRO A 198 -6.88 13.43 -3.71
N PHE A 199 -6.50 12.34 -4.39
CA PHE A 199 -5.17 12.21 -4.93
C PHE A 199 -4.94 13.25 -6.06
N GLY A 200 -3.80 13.91 -6.04
CA GLY A 200 -3.41 14.86 -7.10
C GLY A 200 -3.10 16.27 -6.59
N ASN A 201 -2.97 17.19 -7.54
CA ASN A 201 -2.75 18.60 -7.21
C ASN A 201 -4.01 19.23 -6.63
N ARG A 202 -3.88 19.89 -5.50
CA ARG A 202 -4.94 20.66 -4.85
C ARG A 202 -4.42 22.02 -4.38
N GLN A 203 -5.33 22.92 -4.06
CA GLN A 203 -4.96 24.17 -3.42
C GLN A 203 -4.41 23.88 -2.02
N ASP A 204 -3.33 24.55 -1.67
CA ASP A 204 -2.79 24.51 -0.32
C ASP A 204 -3.84 25.05 0.66
N PRO A 205 -4.25 24.32 1.70
CA PRO A 205 -5.27 24.77 2.63
C PRO A 205 -4.87 26.00 3.43
N MET A 206 -3.55 26.32 3.48
CA MET A 206 -3.01 27.49 4.17
C MET A 206 -2.70 28.65 3.23
N ASP A 207 -2.60 28.40 1.93
CA ASP A 207 -2.31 29.40 0.91
C ASP A 207 -3.02 29.04 -0.41
N ALA A 208 -4.16 29.64 -0.66
CA ALA A 208 -4.99 29.40 -1.83
C ALA A 208 -4.32 29.71 -3.18
N THR A 209 -3.15 30.35 -3.19
CA THR A 209 -2.37 30.64 -4.39
C THR A 209 -1.42 29.50 -4.78
N LYS A 210 -1.23 28.52 -3.91
CA LYS A 210 -0.35 27.38 -4.13
C LYS A 210 -1.13 26.11 -4.38
N GLN A 211 -0.62 25.31 -5.29
CA GLN A 211 -1.08 23.92 -5.49
C GLN A 211 -0.05 22.96 -4.91
N GLN A 212 -0.52 21.98 -4.15
CA GLN A 212 0.33 20.88 -3.68
C GLN A 212 -0.23 19.53 -4.11
N MET A 213 0.66 18.57 -4.30
CA MET A 213 0.30 17.20 -4.60
C MET A 213 -0.12 16.49 -3.33
N HIS A 214 -1.37 16.05 -3.26
CA HIS A 214 -1.79 15.12 -2.21
C HIS A 214 -1.15 13.75 -2.44
N LYS A 215 -0.48 13.21 -1.43
CA LYS A 215 0.36 12.01 -1.54
C LYS A 215 0.01 10.95 -0.49
N GLY A 216 -1.15 11.02 0.10
CA GLY A 216 -1.58 10.09 1.13
C GLY A 216 -2.97 9.54 0.91
N ILE A 217 -3.32 8.55 1.70
CA ILE A 217 -4.67 7.97 1.78
C ILE A 217 -5.30 8.47 3.05
N ASP A 218 -6.46 9.11 2.91
CA ASP A 218 -7.32 9.43 4.04
C ASP A 218 -8.30 8.29 4.27
N ILE A 219 -8.38 7.85 5.50
CA ILE A 219 -9.25 6.79 5.96
C ILE A 219 -10.36 7.39 6.84
#